data_eea32880fbbd61b921f94bed8539414a
#
_entry.id   eea32880fbbd61b921f94bed8539414a
#
_cell.length_a   1.000
_cell.length_b   1.000
_cell.length_c   1.000
_cell.angle_alpha   90.00
_cell.angle_beta   90.00
_cell.angle_gamma   90.00
#
_symmetry.space_group_name_H-M   'P 1'
#
loop_
_entity.id
_entity.type
_entity.pdbx_description
1 polymer ?
#
loop_
_entity_poly.entity_id
_entity_poly.type
_entity_poly.pdbx_seq_one_letter_code
_entity_poly.pdbx_strand_id
1 'polypeptide(L)'
;LTCLPQVLDTVGPQHVILLGHSDGASISAIYAGSIEDHRLWGVILIAPHFFTEPFGLAAIAKARTDFEQADLRDRLGKYHQHVDNCFRGWNDSWLHPDFREWNVSDCLDYIRVPVLAIQGHDDQYGSMAQINEVTDRCYAPVDMLALTDCRHAPYLDQPQATLDGVSDFCRRLADINV
;
A
#
# COMPACT_ATOMS: atom_id res chain seq x y z
N LEU A 1 14.61 -1.18 -3.04
CA LEU A 1 15.21 -1.45 -1.73
C LEU A 1 16.39 -0.51 -1.36
N THR A 2 16.76 0.46 -2.19
CA THR A 2 17.88 1.38 -1.87
C THR A 2 17.41 2.67 -1.22
N CYS A 3 16.30 3.25 -1.65
CA CYS A 3 15.85 4.58 -1.18
C CYS A 3 15.27 4.56 0.23
N LEU A 4 14.38 3.60 0.55
CA LEU A 4 13.72 3.57 1.86
C LEU A 4 14.72 3.35 3.02
N PRO A 5 15.69 2.42 2.94
CA PRO A 5 16.76 2.33 3.95
C PRO A 5 17.48 3.66 4.17
N GLN A 6 17.87 4.36 3.10
CA GLN A 6 18.55 5.65 3.20
C GLN A 6 17.70 6.73 3.88
N VAL A 7 16.39 6.74 3.61
CA VAL A 7 15.46 7.65 4.30
C VAL A 7 15.41 7.33 5.78
N LEU A 8 15.25 6.07 6.16
CA LEU A 8 15.23 5.63 7.55
C LEU A 8 16.54 5.95 8.27
N ASP A 9 17.67 5.73 7.62
CA ASP A 9 18.98 6.06 8.20
C ASP A 9 19.17 7.57 8.36
N THR A 10 18.63 8.38 7.46
CA THR A 10 18.69 9.84 7.52
C THR A 10 17.79 10.39 8.63
N VAL A 11 16.59 9.84 8.78
CA VAL A 11 15.64 10.23 9.85
C VAL A 11 16.12 9.73 11.22
N GLY A 12 16.79 8.56 11.25
CA GLY A 12 17.39 7.98 12.44
C GLY A 12 16.42 7.54 13.52
N PRO A 13 15.25 6.94 13.22
CA PRO A 13 14.33 6.49 14.25
C PRO A 13 14.92 5.31 15.02
N GLN A 14 14.65 5.24 16.33
CA GLN A 14 14.97 4.06 17.14
C GLN A 14 14.01 2.91 16.84
N HIS A 15 12.75 3.25 16.63
CA HIS A 15 11.67 2.31 16.32
C HIS A 15 10.78 2.90 15.23
N VAL A 16 10.28 2.04 14.35
CA VAL A 16 9.45 2.46 13.21
C VAL A 16 8.31 1.48 12.96
N ILE A 17 7.14 2.01 12.64
CA ILE A 17 6.05 1.29 12.00
C ILE A 17 5.93 1.89 10.61
N LEU A 18 6.07 1.07 9.57
CA LEU A 18 5.87 1.53 8.21
C LEU A 18 4.38 1.50 7.88
N LEU A 19 3.83 2.64 7.46
CA LEU A 19 2.49 2.73 6.93
C LEU A 19 2.57 3.12 5.46
N GLY A 20 2.04 2.27 4.60
CA GLY A 20 1.96 2.52 3.17
C GLY A 20 0.55 2.40 2.63
N HIS A 21 0.24 3.19 1.60
CA HIS A 21 -1.01 3.11 0.84
C HIS A 21 -0.71 2.77 -0.61
N SER A 22 -1.46 1.84 -1.20
CA SER A 22 -1.30 1.44 -2.60
C SER A 22 0.14 0.96 -2.89
N ASP A 23 0.85 1.55 -3.85
CA ASP A 23 2.27 1.26 -4.14
C ASP A 23 3.17 1.44 -2.91
N GLY A 24 2.83 2.40 -2.03
CA GLY A 24 3.53 2.59 -0.76
C GLY A 24 3.38 1.40 0.19
N ALA A 25 2.23 0.72 0.17
CA ALA A 25 2.02 -0.52 0.93
C ALA A 25 2.86 -1.67 0.35
N SER A 26 2.92 -1.81 -0.97
CA SER A 26 3.79 -2.78 -1.64
C SER A 26 5.26 -2.54 -1.29
N ILE A 27 5.72 -1.29 -1.32
CA ILE A 27 7.09 -0.90 -0.92
C ILE A 27 7.36 -1.29 0.54
N SER A 28 6.41 -1.03 1.44
CA SER A 28 6.56 -1.37 2.87
C SER A 28 6.65 -2.88 3.09
N ALA A 29 5.82 -3.66 2.38
CA ALA A 29 5.86 -5.12 2.44
C ALA A 29 7.17 -5.70 1.87
N ILE A 30 7.61 -5.19 0.70
CA ILE A 30 8.89 -5.59 0.09
C ILE A 30 10.05 -5.28 1.05
N TYR A 31 10.03 -4.11 1.69
CA TYR A 31 11.05 -3.77 2.68
C TYR A 31 11.07 -4.75 3.85
N ALA A 32 9.90 -4.96 4.47
CA ALA A 32 9.77 -5.82 5.65
C ALA A 32 10.10 -7.29 5.37
N GLY A 33 9.85 -7.77 4.13
CA GLY A 33 10.16 -9.13 3.71
C GLY A 33 11.58 -9.32 3.15
N SER A 34 12.31 -8.24 2.86
CA SER A 34 13.61 -8.34 2.19
C SER A 34 14.77 -7.83 3.03
N ILE A 35 14.51 -7.02 4.06
CA ILE A 35 15.55 -6.40 4.89
C ILE A 35 15.28 -6.72 6.36
N GLU A 36 16.26 -7.31 7.02
CA GLU A 36 16.23 -7.49 8.47
C GLU A 36 16.62 -6.16 9.14
N ASP A 37 15.62 -5.40 9.61
CA ASP A 37 15.79 -4.14 10.30
C ASP A 37 15.18 -4.22 11.69
N HIS A 38 16.02 -4.27 12.71
CA HIS A 38 15.61 -4.38 14.11
C HIS A 38 14.80 -3.16 14.62
N ARG A 39 14.81 -2.05 13.89
CA ARG A 39 13.99 -0.86 14.19
C ARG A 39 12.52 -1.08 13.82
N LEU A 40 12.25 -2.01 12.86
CA LEU A 40 10.90 -2.23 12.35
C LEU A 40 10.07 -3.04 13.35
N TRP A 41 9.02 -2.43 13.89
CA TRP A 41 8.11 -3.06 14.83
C TRP A 41 6.84 -3.61 14.19
N GLY A 42 6.45 -3.09 13.05
CA GLY A 42 5.26 -3.54 12.32
C GLY A 42 5.07 -2.81 11.01
N VAL A 43 4.13 -3.32 10.20
CA VAL A 43 3.73 -2.70 8.94
C VAL A 43 2.22 -2.55 8.86
N ILE A 44 1.77 -1.44 8.27
CA ILE A 44 0.36 -1.15 7.99
C ILE A 44 0.23 -1.00 6.48
N LEU A 45 -0.53 -1.89 5.88
CA LEU A 45 -0.70 -2.02 4.43
C LEU A 45 -2.13 -1.60 4.07
N ILE A 46 -2.30 -0.39 3.55
CA ILE A 46 -3.61 0.13 3.13
C ILE A 46 -3.74 -0.05 1.62
N ALA A 47 -4.76 -0.80 1.18
CA ALA A 47 -5.03 -1.10 -0.22
C ALA A 47 -3.76 -1.54 -0.99
N PRO A 48 -3.02 -2.56 -0.50
CA PRO A 48 -1.77 -3.00 -1.10
C PRO A 48 -1.99 -3.66 -2.47
N HIS A 49 -0.91 -3.72 -3.26
CA HIS A 49 -0.84 -4.54 -4.45
C HIS A 49 0.36 -5.47 -4.36
N PHE A 50 0.15 -6.76 -4.59
CA PHE A 50 1.20 -7.78 -4.66
C PHE A 50 1.27 -8.43 -6.02
N PHE A 51 0.19 -8.34 -6.79
CA PHE A 51 0.09 -8.81 -8.17
C PHE A 51 -0.91 -7.96 -8.95
N THR A 52 -0.81 -8.00 -10.26
CA THR A 52 -1.75 -7.31 -11.15
C THR A 52 -3.06 -8.08 -11.28
N GLU A 53 -4.17 -7.34 -11.37
CA GLU A 53 -5.50 -7.89 -11.62
C GLU A 53 -6.08 -7.23 -12.88
N PRO A 54 -6.73 -8.00 -13.78
CA PRO A 54 -7.22 -7.46 -15.06
C PRO A 54 -8.18 -6.28 -14.91
N PHE A 55 -9.08 -6.32 -13.90
CA PHE A 55 -10.00 -5.19 -13.65
C PHE A 55 -9.28 -3.95 -13.13
N GLY A 56 -8.25 -4.12 -12.28
CA GLY A 56 -7.42 -3.03 -11.79
C GLY A 56 -6.66 -2.35 -12.94
N LEU A 57 -6.05 -3.14 -13.83
CA LEU A 57 -5.41 -2.61 -15.03
C LEU A 57 -6.40 -1.86 -15.94
N ALA A 58 -7.65 -2.36 -16.06
CA ALA A 58 -8.70 -1.66 -16.81
C ALA A 58 -9.09 -0.32 -16.15
N ALA A 59 -9.16 -0.27 -14.82
CA ALA A 59 -9.41 0.98 -14.08
C ALA A 59 -8.25 1.99 -14.26
N ILE A 60 -7.00 1.51 -14.27
CA ILE A 60 -5.81 2.34 -14.53
C ILE A 60 -5.83 2.88 -15.98
N ALA A 61 -6.24 2.06 -16.95
CA ALA A 61 -6.41 2.52 -18.34
C ALA A 61 -7.53 3.56 -18.46
N LYS A 62 -8.64 3.39 -17.72
CA LYS A 62 -9.69 4.40 -17.64
C LYS A 62 -9.18 5.72 -17.05
N ALA A 63 -8.35 5.66 -16.00
CA ALA A 63 -7.76 6.85 -15.41
C ALA A 63 -6.90 7.64 -16.43
N ARG A 64 -6.25 6.96 -17.39
CA ARG A 64 -5.56 7.64 -18.53
C ARG A 64 -6.53 8.45 -19.36
N THR A 65 -7.67 7.86 -19.73
CA THR A 65 -8.70 8.56 -20.48
C THR A 65 -9.24 9.78 -19.72
N ASP A 66 -9.50 9.61 -18.40
CA ASP A 66 -10.00 10.69 -17.55
C ASP A 66 -8.94 11.81 -17.39
N PHE A 67 -7.66 11.47 -17.38
CA PHE A 67 -6.56 12.43 -17.34
C PHE A 67 -6.43 13.24 -18.63
N GLU A 68 -6.60 12.59 -19.78
CA GLU A 68 -6.43 13.20 -21.10
C GLU A 68 -7.67 13.95 -21.60
N GLN A 69 -8.88 13.52 -21.19
CA GLN A 69 -10.15 13.98 -21.78
C GLN A 69 -11.15 14.53 -20.77
N ALA A 70 -10.88 14.43 -19.45
CA ALA A 70 -11.74 14.93 -18.40
C ALA A 70 -10.96 15.83 -17.40
N ASP A 71 -11.45 15.94 -16.15
CA ASP A 71 -10.95 16.88 -15.15
C ASP A 71 -9.83 16.33 -14.25
N LEU A 72 -9.41 15.07 -14.43
CA LEU A 72 -8.45 14.44 -13.51
C LEU A 72 -7.12 15.19 -13.46
N ARG A 73 -6.62 15.68 -14.61
CA ARG A 73 -5.38 16.45 -14.67
C ARG A 73 -5.47 17.74 -13.82
N ASP A 74 -6.57 18.46 -13.92
CA ASP A 74 -6.79 19.72 -13.18
C ASP A 74 -6.94 19.45 -11.67
N ARG A 75 -7.61 18.36 -11.28
CA ARG A 75 -7.72 17.93 -9.87
C ARG A 75 -6.36 17.60 -9.27
N LEU A 76 -5.52 16.86 -10.00
CA LEU A 76 -4.15 16.53 -9.56
C LEU A 76 -3.26 17.77 -9.49
N GLY A 77 -3.49 18.76 -10.38
CA GLY A 77 -2.77 20.03 -10.39
C GLY A 77 -2.88 20.84 -9.10
N LYS A 78 -3.89 20.57 -8.26
CA LYS A 78 -4.02 21.19 -6.93
C LYS A 78 -2.96 20.72 -5.94
N TYR A 79 -2.34 19.57 -6.19
CA TYR A 79 -1.42 18.90 -5.26
C TYR A 79 -0.02 18.70 -5.83
N HIS A 80 0.14 18.73 -7.18
CA HIS A 80 1.40 18.41 -7.85
C HIS A 80 1.85 19.54 -8.77
N GLN A 81 3.09 19.99 -8.62
CA GLN A 81 3.70 20.97 -9.54
C GLN A 81 3.98 20.36 -10.92
N HIS A 82 4.37 19.09 -10.96
CA HIS A 82 4.70 18.34 -12.17
C HIS A 82 3.67 17.23 -12.41
N VAL A 83 2.42 17.64 -12.70
CA VAL A 83 1.25 16.74 -12.79
C VAL A 83 1.47 15.63 -13.82
N ASP A 84 1.97 15.99 -15.01
CA ASP A 84 2.19 15.03 -16.09
C ASP A 84 3.24 13.98 -15.70
N ASN A 85 4.34 14.38 -15.08
CA ASN A 85 5.37 13.46 -14.60
C ASN A 85 4.83 12.52 -13.50
N CYS A 86 4.08 13.08 -12.56
CA CYS A 86 3.47 12.29 -11.48
C CYS A 86 2.50 11.25 -12.03
N PHE A 87 1.55 11.68 -12.87
CA PHE A 87 0.54 10.79 -13.43
C PHE A 87 1.14 9.75 -14.38
N ARG A 88 1.98 10.17 -15.32
CA ARG A 88 2.58 9.25 -16.30
C ARG A 88 3.57 8.30 -15.67
N GLY A 89 4.34 8.73 -14.68
CA GLY A 89 5.24 7.85 -13.93
C GLY A 89 4.52 6.65 -13.31
N TRP A 90 3.32 6.88 -12.76
CA TRP A 90 2.46 5.83 -12.24
C TRP A 90 1.76 5.05 -13.38
N ASN A 91 0.99 5.74 -14.21
CA ASN A 91 0.08 5.12 -15.18
C ASN A 91 0.82 4.35 -16.28
N ASP A 92 1.91 4.92 -16.83
CA ASP A 92 2.69 4.27 -17.88
C ASP A 92 3.45 3.05 -17.35
N SER A 93 3.89 3.08 -16.09
CA SER A 93 4.53 1.94 -15.42
C SER A 93 3.54 0.78 -15.25
N TRP A 94 2.38 1.05 -14.68
CA TRP A 94 1.35 0.03 -14.45
C TRP A 94 0.79 -0.57 -15.74
N LEU A 95 0.72 0.20 -16.84
CA LEU A 95 0.22 -0.27 -18.14
C LEU A 95 1.33 -0.76 -19.07
N HIS A 96 2.60 -0.79 -18.62
CA HIS A 96 3.68 -1.31 -19.42
C HIS A 96 3.47 -2.83 -19.66
N PRO A 97 3.69 -3.35 -20.89
CA PRO A 97 3.50 -4.77 -21.16
C PRO A 97 4.24 -5.70 -20.21
N ASP A 98 5.47 -5.37 -19.82
CA ASP A 98 6.30 -6.17 -18.91
C ASP A 98 5.75 -6.19 -17.46
N PHE A 99 4.85 -5.24 -17.11
CA PHE A 99 4.23 -5.18 -15.80
C PHE A 99 2.96 -6.04 -15.70
N ARG A 100 2.47 -6.57 -16.81
CA ARG A 100 1.22 -7.34 -16.83
C ARG A 100 1.26 -8.58 -15.92
N GLU A 101 2.41 -9.23 -15.82
CA GLU A 101 2.63 -10.42 -14.99
C GLU A 101 3.39 -10.09 -13.69
N TRP A 102 3.39 -8.80 -13.32
CA TRP A 102 4.06 -8.39 -12.09
C TRP A 102 3.45 -9.06 -10.88
N ASN A 103 4.30 -9.68 -10.05
CA ASN A 103 3.95 -10.33 -8.81
C ASN A 103 5.13 -10.24 -7.85
N VAL A 104 4.89 -9.81 -6.62
CA VAL A 104 5.87 -9.70 -5.53
C VAL A 104 5.38 -10.38 -4.26
N SER A 105 4.35 -11.24 -4.35
CA SER A 105 3.76 -11.93 -3.20
C SER A 105 4.78 -12.69 -2.36
N ASP A 106 5.86 -13.17 -2.99
CA ASP A 106 6.91 -13.93 -2.29
C ASP A 106 7.57 -13.15 -1.15
N CYS A 107 7.55 -11.81 -1.17
CA CYS A 107 8.07 -11.01 -0.07
C CYS A 107 7.29 -11.22 1.24
N LEU A 108 6.02 -11.60 1.16
CA LEU A 108 5.15 -11.81 2.31
C LEU A 108 5.60 -12.99 3.18
N ASP A 109 6.19 -14.03 2.57
CA ASP A 109 6.68 -15.22 3.29
C ASP A 109 7.80 -14.90 4.28
N TYR A 110 8.46 -13.76 4.09
CA TYR A 110 9.62 -13.34 4.87
C TYR A 110 9.34 -12.23 5.88
N ILE A 111 8.14 -11.69 5.94
CA ILE A 111 7.75 -10.68 6.94
C ILE A 111 7.75 -11.34 8.33
N ARG A 112 8.47 -10.74 9.29
CA ARG A 112 8.65 -11.24 10.64
C ARG A 112 8.08 -10.34 11.74
N VAL A 113 7.47 -9.22 11.34
CA VAL A 113 6.82 -8.26 12.24
C VAL A 113 5.31 -8.28 12.04
N PRO A 114 4.51 -7.90 13.06
CA PRO A 114 3.05 -7.84 12.92
C PRO A 114 2.62 -6.95 11.75
N VAL A 115 1.51 -7.35 11.12
CA VAL A 115 0.93 -6.68 9.96
C VAL A 115 -0.51 -6.27 10.24
N LEU A 116 -0.86 -5.03 9.89
CA LEU A 116 -2.25 -4.61 9.73
C LEU A 116 -2.53 -4.44 8.24
N ALA A 117 -3.44 -5.21 7.67
CA ALA A 117 -3.87 -5.12 6.28
C ALA A 117 -5.28 -4.51 6.20
N ILE A 118 -5.43 -3.41 5.49
CA ILE A 118 -6.70 -2.66 5.35
C ILE A 118 -7.11 -2.64 3.89
N GLN A 119 -8.36 -3.05 3.58
CA GLN A 119 -8.88 -3.09 2.20
C GLN A 119 -10.35 -2.69 2.17
N GLY A 120 -10.72 -1.85 1.19
CA GLY A 120 -12.09 -1.57 0.84
C GLY A 120 -12.68 -2.66 -0.05
N HIS A 121 -13.91 -3.09 0.21
CA HIS A 121 -14.60 -4.08 -0.65
C HIS A 121 -14.88 -3.57 -2.07
N ASP A 122 -15.04 -2.25 -2.21
CA ASP A 122 -15.36 -1.59 -3.49
C ASP A 122 -14.12 -0.96 -4.15
N ASP A 123 -12.91 -1.40 -3.78
CA ASP A 123 -11.67 -0.90 -4.35
C ASP A 123 -11.60 -1.24 -5.84
N GLN A 124 -11.48 -0.22 -6.66
CA GLN A 124 -11.45 -0.32 -8.13
C GLN A 124 -10.10 -0.78 -8.69
N TYR A 125 -9.05 -0.82 -7.88
CA TYR A 125 -7.70 -1.16 -8.33
C TYR A 125 -7.22 -2.52 -7.82
N GLY A 126 -7.67 -2.96 -6.65
CA GLY A 126 -7.29 -4.24 -6.05
C GLY A 126 -8.44 -4.89 -5.30
N SER A 127 -8.65 -6.20 -5.51
CA SER A 127 -9.68 -6.96 -4.81
C SER A 127 -9.24 -7.38 -3.40
N MET A 128 -10.17 -7.99 -2.66
CA MET A 128 -9.87 -8.65 -1.39
C MET A 128 -8.78 -9.73 -1.51
N ALA A 129 -8.51 -10.24 -2.72
CA ALA A 129 -7.44 -11.19 -2.95
C ALA A 129 -6.07 -10.65 -2.54
N GLN A 130 -5.86 -9.33 -2.65
CA GLN A 130 -4.59 -8.70 -2.25
C GLN A 130 -4.31 -8.86 -0.75
N ILE A 131 -5.31 -8.61 0.12
CA ILE A 131 -5.09 -8.79 1.57
C ILE A 131 -5.28 -10.23 2.04
N ASN A 132 -6.03 -11.05 1.32
CA ASN A 132 -6.05 -12.49 1.58
C ASN A 132 -4.68 -13.12 1.35
N GLU A 133 -3.95 -12.68 0.31
CA GLU A 133 -2.57 -13.12 0.07
C GLU A 133 -1.65 -12.82 1.27
N VAL A 134 -1.87 -11.68 1.96
CA VAL A 134 -1.14 -11.35 3.20
C VAL A 134 -1.44 -12.37 4.29
N THR A 135 -2.71 -12.69 4.52
CA THR A 135 -3.11 -13.66 5.57
C THR A 135 -2.66 -15.08 5.25
N ASP A 136 -2.63 -15.45 3.98
CA ASP A 136 -2.29 -16.80 3.55
C ASP A 136 -0.77 -17.06 3.59
N ARG A 137 0.05 -16.02 3.38
CA ARG A 137 1.50 -16.15 3.26
C ARG A 137 2.31 -15.67 4.46
N CYS A 138 1.84 -14.65 5.18
CA CYS A 138 2.57 -14.15 6.34
C CYS A 138 2.55 -15.14 7.51
N TYR A 139 3.72 -15.49 8.01
CA TYR A 139 3.86 -16.25 9.26
C TYR A 139 3.76 -15.37 10.51
N ALA A 140 3.98 -14.07 10.40
CA ALA A 140 3.79 -13.11 11.48
C ALA A 140 2.27 -12.89 11.74
N PRO A 141 1.89 -12.39 12.92
CA PRO A 141 0.49 -12.04 13.21
C PRO A 141 -0.05 -11.02 12.19
N VAL A 142 -1.20 -11.31 11.61
CA VAL A 142 -1.89 -10.43 10.66
C VAL A 142 -3.26 -10.06 11.23
N ASP A 143 -3.49 -8.76 11.37
CA ASP A 143 -4.81 -8.18 11.57
C ASP A 143 -5.37 -7.74 10.22
N MET A 144 -6.60 -8.13 9.90
CA MET A 144 -7.27 -7.75 8.66
C MET A 144 -8.45 -6.83 8.98
N LEU A 145 -8.49 -5.65 8.36
CA LEU A 145 -9.58 -4.71 8.42
C LEU A 145 -10.21 -4.56 7.02
N ALA A 146 -11.28 -5.32 6.77
CA ALA A 146 -12.08 -5.24 5.55
C ALA A 146 -13.23 -4.25 5.75
N LEU A 147 -13.34 -3.26 4.87
CA LEU A 147 -14.28 -2.14 5.00
C LEU A 147 -15.33 -2.18 3.90
N THR A 148 -16.62 -2.20 4.30
CA THR A 148 -17.74 -2.04 3.37
C THR A 148 -17.94 -0.58 2.97
N ASP A 149 -18.57 -0.32 1.82
CA ASP A 149 -18.77 1.02 1.28
C ASP A 149 -17.45 1.83 1.23
N CYS A 150 -16.39 1.16 0.82
CA CYS A 150 -15.04 1.68 0.85
C CYS A 150 -14.27 1.28 -0.41
N ARG A 151 -13.74 2.27 -1.11
CA ARG A 151 -12.93 2.12 -2.31
C ARG A 151 -11.44 2.13 -1.97
N HIS A 152 -10.62 2.57 -2.92
CA HIS A 152 -9.16 2.53 -2.83
C HIS A 152 -8.53 3.44 -1.75
N ALA A 153 -9.28 4.37 -1.19
CA ALA A 153 -8.77 5.30 -0.18
C ALA A 153 -9.56 5.20 1.15
N PRO A 154 -9.34 4.14 1.96
CA PRO A 154 -10.03 3.91 3.22
C PRO A 154 -10.05 5.11 4.16
N TYR A 155 -8.97 5.87 4.24
CA TYR A 155 -8.87 7.08 5.05
C TYR A 155 -9.77 8.25 4.56
N LEU A 156 -10.32 8.17 3.34
CA LEU A 156 -11.32 9.12 2.82
C LEU A 156 -12.73 8.58 2.92
N ASP A 157 -12.94 7.32 2.55
CA ASP A 157 -14.27 6.72 2.47
C ASP A 157 -14.75 6.24 3.87
N GLN A 158 -13.86 5.72 4.71
CA GLN A 158 -14.12 5.22 6.07
C GLN A 158 -13.08 5.75 7.08
N PRO A 159 -12.98 7.07 7.28
CA PRO A 159 -11.88 7.69 8.02
C PRO A 159 -11.81 7.23 9.48
N GLN A 160 -12.95 7.11 10.17
CA GLN A 160 -12.96 6.75 11.59
C GLN A 160 -12.52 5.29 11.79
N ALA A 161 -13.08 4.36 11.03
CA ALA A 161 -12.73 2.94 11.12
C ALA A 161 -11.25 2.70 10.79
N THR A 162 -10.74 3.42 9.77
CA THR A 162 -9.33 3.37 9.40
C THR A 162 -8.43 3.91 10.52
N LEU A 163 -8.78 5.08 11.08
CA LEU A 163 -8.01 5.69 12.17
C LEU A 163 -8.01 4.82 13.44
N ASP A 164 -9.16 4.27 13.79
CA ASP A 164 -9.30 3.41 14.96
C ASP A 164 -8.45 2.13 14.81
N GLY A 165 -8.50 1.47 13.64
CA GLY A 165 -7.69 0.29 13.36
C GLY A 165 -6.18 0.57 13.42
N VAL A 166 -5.74 1.68 12.78
CA VAL A 166 -4.34 2.11 12.82
C VAL A 166 -3.89 2.45 14.24
N SER A 167 -4.70 3.21 14.98
CA SER A 167 -4.35 3.64 16.34
C SER A 167 -4.30 2.46 17.30
N ASP A 168 -5.23 1.51 17.20
CA ASP A 168 -5.23 0.30 18.03
C ASP A 168 -4.00 -0.58 17.75
N PHE A 169 -3.68 -0.79 16.47
CA PHE A 169 -2.50 -1.55 16.07
C PHE A 169 -1.21 -0.92 16.62
N CYS A 170 -1.03 0.39 16.44
CA CYS A 170 0.15 1.10 16.94
C CYS A 170 0.27 1.03 18.46
N ARG A 171 -0.85 1.18 19.21
CA ARG A 171 -0.86 1.11 20.67
C ARG A 171 -0.45 -0.28 21.15
N ARG A 172 -1.02 -1.36 20.57
CA ARG A 172 -0.65 -2.73 20.94
C ARG A 172 0.83 -3.02 20.70
N LEU A 173 1.42 -2.51 19.61
CA LEU A 173 2.85 -2.67 19.36
C LEU A 173 3.71 -1.89 20.37
N ALA A 174 3.29 -0.68 20.76
CA ALA A 174 3.99 0.07 21.79
C ALA A 174 3.95 -0.67 23.15
N ASP A 175 2.80 -1.21 23.55
CA ASP A 175 2.64 -1.93 24.83
C ASP A 175 3.47 -3.23 24.91
N ILE A 176 3.72 -3.90 23.77
CA ILE A 176 4.52 -5.13 23.72
C ILE A 176 6.03 -4.85 23.77
N ASN A 177 6.47 -3.71 23.27
CA ASN A 177 7.88 -3.41 23.08
C ASN A 177 8.45 -2.41 24.12
N VAL A 178 7.68 -2.01 25.11
CA VAL A 178 8.11 -1.24 26.29
C VAL A 178 8.30 -2.18 27.46
#